data_44eb29ef80047ad73b2837f67bae8af4
#
_entry.id   44eb29ef80047ad73b2837f67bae8af4
#
_cell.length_a   1.000
_cell.length_b   1.000
_cell.length_c   1.000
_cell.angle_alpha   90.00
_cell.angle_beta   90.00
_cell.angle_gamma   90.00
#
_symmetry.space_group_name_H-M   'P 1'
#
loop_
_entity.id
_entity.type
_entity.pdbx_description
1 polymer ?
#
loop_
_entity_poly.entity_id
_entity_poly.type
_entity_poly.pdbx_seq_one_letter_code
_entity_poly.pdbx_strand_id
1 'polypeptide(L)'
;MRASGGRIFWASFLLTLAVIGPLLGLFAFWGVQQNRQAVQTQQAQSGVPIQRPGSLSLLLAVAGERPAFVLARLDGASPAFRLVVVPGETVVLDGQGQPITLAESYAAAGPARAGSLLAATLGIQLDRYLAATPAVWGQSLSGLGQARVNLSPLLDEAQRRALGVAAVAQLDAAEAANLLQGTDLTGPPLGRLRAAVWQAFALQSQGGLAEAVPQGLRRCSGDLLTDLTALDLEELGRVLAQLADASCSPQADLLPGRWDERTARYELEEDALTFAQALFPLAPQEAGTG
;
A
#
# COMPACT_ATOMS: atom_id res chain seq x y z
N MET A 1 -30.05 53.63 -22.88
CA MET A 1 -29.17 53.55 -21.72
C MET A 1 -29.42 52.23 -20.97
N ARG A 2 -28.77 51.16 -21.36
CA ARG A 2 -28.79 49.86 -20.62
C ARG A 2 -27.48 49.12 -20.89
N ALA A 3 -26.39 49.47 -20.20
CA ALA A 3 -25.12 48.76 -20.32
C ALA A 3 -24.24 48.86 -19.05
N SER A 4 -24.83 49.03 -17.84
CA SER A 4 -24.03 49.17 -16.62
C SER A 4 -23.99 47.92 -15.72
N GLY A 5 -24.94 46.99 -15.84
CA GLY A 5 -24.99 45.81 -14.94
C GLY A 5 -23.86 44.81 -15.11
N GLY A 6 -23.43 44.55 -16.34
CA GLY A 6 -22.34 43.62 -16.61
C GLY A 6 -20.97 44.10 -16.11
N ARG A 7 -20.69 45.40 -16.20
CA ARG A 7 -19.41 45.96 -15.71
C ARG A 7 -19.29 45.89 -14.19
N ILE A 8 -20.36 46.13 -13.48
CA ILE A 8 -20.40 46.07 -12.01
C ILE A 8 -20.25 44.61 -11.54
N PHE A 9 -20.92 43.70 -12.21
CA PHE A 9 -20.79 42.23 -11.92
C PHE A 9 -19.35 41.75 -12.12
N TRP A 10 -18.72 42.07 -13.26
CA TRP A 10 -17.35 41.69 -13.52
C TRP A 10 -16.33 42.34 -12.59
N ALA A 11 -16.56 43.60 -12.23
CA ALA A 11 -15.70 44.31 -11.27
C ALA A 11 -15.78 43.65 -9.86
N SER A 12 -16.99 43.33 -9.38
CA SER A 12 -17.15 42.67 -8.08
C SER A 12 -16.62 41.21 -8.10
N PHE A 13 -16.82 40.50 -9.20
CA PHE A 13 -16.29 39.14 -9.36
C PHE A 13 -14.75 39.12 -9.35
N LEU A 14 -14.12 40.03 -10.11
CA LEU A 14 -12.65 40.16 -10.13
C LEU A 14 -12.10 40.62 -8.77
N LEU A 15 -12.79 41.49 -8.06
CA LEU A 15 -12.40 41.92 -6.72
C LEU A 15 -12.49 40.77 -5.73
N THR A 16 -13.55 39.96 -5.79
CA THR A 16 -13.72 38.77 -4.93
C THR A 16 -12.66 37.71 -5.23
N LEU A 17 -12.35 37.49 -6.50
CA LEU A 17 -11.30 36.53 -6.92
C LEU A 17 -9.90 37.03 -6.48
N ALA A 18 -9.65 38.33 -6.54
CA ALA A 18 -8.38 38.93 -6.12
C ALA A 18 -8.15 38.88 -4.60
N VAL A 19 -9.23 38.83 -3.81
CA VAL A 19 -9.13 38.68 -2.34
C VAL A 19 -9.16 37.23 -1.89
N ILE A 20 -10.05 36.40 -2.46
CA ILE A 20 -10.21 35.00 -2.06
C ILE A 20 -9.11 34.13 -2.64
N GLY A 21 -8.62 34.39 -3.86
CA GLY A 21 -7.57 33.61 -4.50
C GLY A 21 -6.27 33.57 -3.67
N PRO A 22 -5.70 34.67 -3.24
CA PRO A 22 -4.54 34.69 -2.36
C PRO A 22 -4.77 34.04 -1.00
N LEU A 23 -5.97 34.18 -0.42
CA LEU A 23 -6.33 33.57 0.85
C LEU A 23 -6.38 32.06 0.72
N LEU A 24 -7.02 31.52 -0.32
CA LEU A 24 -7.03 30.07 -0.58
C LEU A 24 -5.63 29.55 -0.91
N GLY A 25 -4.82 30.30 -1.66
CA GLY A 25 -3.43 29.99 -1.92
C GLY A 25 -2.58 29.94 -0.64
N LEU A 26 -2.77 30.90 0.27
CA LEU A 26 -2.11 30.91 1.58
C LEU A 26 -2.56 29.75 2.47
N PHE A 27 -3.85 29.43 2.49
CA PHE A 27 -4.37 28.27 3.25
C PHE A 27 -3.85 26.94 2.68
N ALA A 28 -3.83 26.77 1.37
CA ALA A 28 -3.26 25.59 0.72
C ALA A 28 -1.75 25.47 0.99
N PHE A 29 -1.02 26.58 0.86
CA PHE A 29 0.41 26.63 1.16
C PHE A 29 0.70 26.35 2.64
N TRP A 30 -0.10 26.91 3.55
CA TRP A 30 0.04 26.67 5.00
C TRP A 30 -0.30 25.22 5.39
N GLY A 31 -1.35 24.65 4.79
CA GLY A 31 -1.72 23.25 4.96
C GLY A 31 -0.62 22.28 4.50
N VAL A 32 -0.02 22.56 3.33
CA VAL A 32 1.13 21.77 2.82
C VAL A 32 2.36 21.96 3.71
N GLN A 33 2.61 23.17 4.22
CA GLN A 33 3.76 23.42 5.08
C GLN A 33 3.58 22.82 6.48
N GLN A 34 2.36 22.89 7.06
CA GLN A 34 2.06 22.20 8.33
C GLN A 34 2.17 20.68 8.20
N ASN A 35 1.71 20.12 7.09
CA ASN A 35 1.85 18.68 6.84
C ASN A 35 3.32 18.27 6.67
N ARG A 36 4.14 19.11 6.00
CA ARG A 36 5.59 18.88 5.92
C ARG A 36 6.29 19.04 7.28
N GLN A 37 5.89 19.99 8.10
CA GLN A 37 6.44 20.17 9.44
C GLN A 37 5.99 19.06 10.39
N ALA A 38 4.74 18.61 10.31
CA ALA A 38 4.25 17.47 11.10
C ALA A 38 5.00 16.18 10.74
N VAL A 39 5.26 15.93 9.45
CA VAL A 39 6.08 14.80 8.98
C VAL A 39 7.54 14.95 9.45
N GLN A 40 8.11 16.15 9.37
CA GLN A 40 9.49 16.40 9.83
C GLN A 40 9.61 16.32 11.36
N THR A 41 8.60 16.76 12.11
CA THR A 41 8.62 16.69 13.58
C THR A 41 8.38 15.26 14.08
N GLN A 42 7.57 14.48 13.37
CA GLN A 42 7.45 13.04 13.61
C GLN A 42 8.74 12.28 13.27
N GLN A 43 9.44 12.69 12.20
CA GLN A 43 10.75 12.12 11.84
C GLN A 43 11.86 12.55 12.82
N ALA A 44 11.74 13.71 13.45
CA ALA A 44 12.73 14.19 14.43
C ALA A 44 12.48 13.65 15.86
N GLN A 45 11.25 13.21 16.16
CA GLN A 45 10.91 12.59 17.45
C GLN A 45 10.99 11.05 17.42
N SER A 46 10.80 10.42 16.27
CA SER A 46 11.27 9.07 16.02
C SER A 46 12.77 9.19 15.75
N GLY A 47 13.59 8.87 16.73
CA GLY A 47 15.02 8.68 16.52
C GLY A 47 15.16 7.88 15.21
N VAL A 48 16.03 8.32 14.28
CA VAL A 48 16.25 7.69 12.98
C VAL A 48 16.19 6.19 13.19
N PRO A 49 15.17 5.47 12.68
CA PRO A 49 15.15 4.02 12.85
C PRO A 49 16.46 3.55 12.24
N ILE A 50 17.32 2.92 13.04
CA ILE A 50 18.51 2.29 12.52
C ILE A 50 17.96 1.21 11.58
N GLN A 51 17.89 1.51 10.28
CA GLN A 51 17.51 0.54 9.28
C GLN A 51 18.45 -0.63 9.47
N ARG A 52 17.90 -1.77 9.86
CA ARG A 52 18.71 -2.99 9.89
C ARG A 52 19.26 -3.16 8.48
N PRO A 53 20.61 -3.19 8.30
CA PRO A 53 21.15 -3.36 6.96
C PRO A 53 20.55 -4.62 6.35
N GLY A 54 19.85 -4.46 5.23
CA GLY A 54 19.30 -5.57 4.47
C GLY A 54 17.89 -6.04 4.86
N SER A 55 17.10 -5.27 5.62
CA SER A 55 15.68 -5.61 5.85
C SER A 55 14.76 -4.42 5.60
N LEU A 56 13.55 -4.68 5.07
CA LEU A 56 12.56 -3.66 4.72
C LEU A 56 11.14 -4.17 4.99
N SER A 57 10.35 -3.39 5.72
CA SER A 57 8.93 -3.68 6.01
C SER A 57 8.07 -2.59 5.38
N LEU A 58 7.20 -2.97 4.43
CA LEU A 58 6.44 -2.03 3.61
C LEU A 58 4.94 -2.29 3.73
N LEU A 59 4.15 -1.21 3.68
CA LEU A 59 2.75 -1.30 3.28
C LEU A 59 2.64 -1.02 1.78
N LEU A 60 2.16 -1.98 1.02
CA LEU A 60 1.80 -1.83 -0.39
C LEU A 60 0.29 -1.68 -0.50
N ALA A 61 -0.18 -0.73 -1.31
CA ALA A 61 -1.61 -0.55 -1.55
C ALA A 61 -1.91 -0.35 -3.03
N VAL A 62 -2.87 -1.10 -3.56
CA VAL A 62 -3.48 -0.84 -4.86
C VAL A 62 -4.72 0.00 -4.61
N ALA A 63 -4.67 1.27 -5.00
CA ALA A 63 -5.75 2.23 -4.80
C ALA A 63 -6.94 1.91 -5.70
N GLY A 64 -8.16 2.24 -5.25
CA GLY A 64 -9.40 2.04 -5.99
C GLY A 64 -10.60 2.10 -5.05
N GLU A 65 -11.77 1.79 -5.57
CA GLU A 65 -13.00 1.72 -4.75
C GLU A 65 -12.90 0.65 -3.65
N ARG A 66 -12.18 -0.42 -3.91
CA ARG A 66 -11.91 -1.52 -2.98
C ARG A 66 -10.41 -1.72 -2.84
N PRO A 67 -9.72 -0.86 -2.09
CA PRO A 67 -8.28 -0.89 -2.00
C PRO A 67 -7.75 -2.24 -1.51
N ALA A 68 -6.67 -2.71 -2.13
CA ALA A 68 -5.99 -3.94 -1.75
C ALA A 68 -4.71 -3.58 -1.00
N PHE A 69 -4.55 -4.13 0.20
CA PHE A 69 -3.38 -3.89 1.04
C PHE A 69 -2.53 -5.14 1.20
N VAL A 70 -1.22 -4.97 1.21
CA VAL A 70 -0.26 -6.03 1.47
C VAL A 70 0.85 -5.49 2.36
N LEU A 71 1.13 -6.19 3.44
CA LEU A 71 2.36 -6.01 4.20
C LEU A 71 3.45 -6.84 3.55
N ALA A 72 4.56 -6.21 3.19
CA ALA A 72 5.71 -6.89 2.61
C ALA A 72 6.90 -6.82 3.58
N ARG A 73 7.47 -7.98 3.92
CA ARG A 73 8.73 -8.11 4.65
C ARG A 73 9.78 -8.71 3.74
N LEU A 74 10.81 -7.94 3.50
CA LEU A 74 11.99 -8.33 2.75
C LEU A 74 13.18 -8.34 3.71
N ASP A 75 13.85 -9.45 3.89
CA ASP A 75 15.01 -9.56 4.77
C ASP A 75 16.12 -10.31 4.04
N GLY A 76 17.17 -9.59 3.65
CA GLY A 76 18.33 -10.16 2.96
C GLY A 76 19.34 -10.78 3.92
N ALA A 77 19.40 -10.30 5.16
CA ALA A 77 20.33 -10.82 6.17
C ALA A 77 19.89 -12.19 6.73
N SER A 78 18.57 -12.35 6.90
CA SER A 78 17.93 -13.63 7.23
C SER A 78 16.93 -13.95 6.14
N PRO A 79 17.35 -14.61 5.02
CA PRO A 79 16.57 -14.62 3.79
C PRO A 79 15.09 -14.95 4.02
N ALA A 80 14.26 -13.91 3.93
CA ALA A 80 12.83 -14.00 4.08
C ALA A 80 12.12 -13.02 3.15
N PHE A 81 11.19 -13.54 2.34
CA PHE A 81 10.31 -12.76 1.49
C PHE A 81 8.86 -13.10 1.85
N ARG A 82 8.24 -12.25 2.65
CA ARG A 82 6.89 -12.45 3.16
C ARG A 82 5.96 -11.38 2.66
N LEU A 83 4.79 -11.80 2.21
CA LEU A 83 3.69 -10.94 1.78
C LEU A 83 2.46 -11.33 2.61
N VAL A 84 1.86 -10.39 3.30
CA VAL A 84 0.65 -10.64 4.08
C VAL A 84 -0.46 -9.75 3.54
N VAL A 85 -1.44 -10.35 2.90
CA VAL A 85 -2.61 -9.64 2.40
C VAL A 85 -3.50 -9.24 3.57
N VAL A 86 -3.85 -7.96 3.61
CA VAL A 86 -4.76 -7.38 4.60
C VAL A 86 -6.03 -6.96 3.88
N PRO A 87 -7.20 -7.53 4.21
CA PRO A 87 -8.47 -7.06 3.66
C PRO A 87 -8.70 -5.58 3.95
N GLY A 88 -9.26 -4.85 2.99
CA GLY A 88 -9.59 -3.43 3.18
C GLY A 88 -10.62 -3.20 4.29
N GLU A 89 -11.46 -4.20 4.51
CA GLU A 89 -12.50 -4.24 5.52
C GLU A 89 -11.99 -4.58 6.94
N THR A 90 -10.67 -4.78 7.09
CA THR A 90 -10.04 -5.04 8.40
C THR A 90 -10.31 -3.91 9.37
N VAL A 91 -10.82 -4.26 10.54
CA VAL A 91 -11.11 -3.30 11.61
C VAL A 91 -9.80 -2.89 12.28
N VAL A 92 -9.57 -1.58 12.31
CA VAL A 92 -8.47 -0.94 13.04
C VAL A 92 -9.03 0.13 13.97
N LEU A 93 -8.29 0.52 14.99
CA LEU A 93 -8.71 1.59 15.90
C LEU A 93 -8.16 2.93 15.42
N ASP A 94 -9.02 3.94 15.34
CA ASP A 94 -8.59 5.30 15.06
C ASP A 94 -7.85 5.94 16.25
N GLY A 95 -7.42 7.21 16.12
CA GLY A 95 -6.73 7.93 17.20
C GLY A 95 -7.58 8.23 18.43
N GLN A 96 -8.89 7.96 18.36
CA GLN A 96 -9.85 8.11 19.46
C GLN A 96 -10.32 6.75 20.01
N GLY A 97 -9.75 5.65 19.50
CA GLY A 97 -10.12 4.29 19.87
C GLY A 97 -11.43 3.80 19.23
N GLN A 98 -11.94 4.51 18.21
CA GLN A 98 -13.15 4.09 17.50
C GLN A 98 -12.80 3.07 16.39
N PRO A 99 -13.60 2.01 16.24
CA PRO A 99 -13.37 1.02 15.20
C PRO A 99 -13.77 1.56 13.82
N ILE A 100 -12.80 1.63 12.92
CA ILE A 100 -12.98 1.97 11.50
C ILE A 100 -12.36 0.87 10.64
N THR A 101 -12.71 0.79 9.36
CA THR A 101 -12.02 -0.12 8.44
C THR A 101 -10.73 0.50 7.92
N LEU A 102 -9.80 -0.35 7.52
CA LEU A 102 -8.55 0.08 6.90
C LEU A 102 -8.81 0.88 5.62
N ALA A 103 -9.81 0.46 4.83
CA ALA A 103 -10.24 1.17 3.62
C ALA A 103 -10.81 2.55 3.93
N GLU A 104 -11.64 2.70 4.98
CA GLU A 104 -12.15 4.00 5.44
C GLU A 104 -11.00 4.91 5.88
N SER A 105 -10.04 4.39 6.64
CA SER A 105 -8.85 5.15 7.04
C SER A 105 -8.02 5.60 5.84
N TYR A 106 -7.84 4.72 4.85
CA TYR A 106 -7.13 5.02 3.61
C TYR A 106 -7.86 6.11 2.80
N ALA A 107 -9.17 6.00 2.64
CA ALA A 107 -9.97 6.98 1.91
C ALA A 107 -9.96 8.36 2.60
N ALA A 108 -9.96 8.40 3.93
CA ALA A 108 -9.96 9.64 4.69
C ALA A 108 -8.62 10.38 4.67
N ALA A 109 -7.48 9.67 4.75
CA ALA A 109 -6.17 10.30 4.99
C ALA A 109 -4.99 9.60 4.29
N GLY A 110 -5.25 8.72 3.33
CA GLY A 110 -4.26 8.08 2.49
C GLY A 110 -3.44 6.97 3.15
N PRO A 111 -2.39 6.48 2.43
CA PRO A 111 -1.65 5.28 2.82
C PRO A 111 -0.85 5.45 4.12
N ALA A 112 -0.34 6.64 4.39
CA ALA A 112 0.42 6.91 5.62
C ALA A 112 -0.43 6.67 6.88
N ARG A 113 -1.67 7.17 6.88
CA ARG A 113 -2.60 6.99 8.01
C ARG A 113 -3.03 5.54 8.14
N ALA A 114 -3.41 4.90 7.02
CA ALA A 114 -3.80 3.50 7.01
C ALA A 114 -2.67 2.61 7.54
N GLY A 115 -1.43 2.83 7.07
CA GLY A 115 -0.25 2.11 7.56
C GLY A 115 0.02 2.31 9.04
N SER A 116 -0.09 3.55 9.53
CA SER A 116 0.11 3.86 10.95
C SER A 116 -0.92 3.17 11.86
N LEU A 117 -2.21 3.19 11.48
CA LEU A 117 -3.26 2.53 12.27
C LEU A 117 -3.12 1.00 12.23
N LEU A 118 -2.82 0.44 11.06
CA LEU A 118 -2.60 -1.00 10.92
C LEU A 118 -1.39 -1.45 11.75
N ALA A 119 -0.28 -0.72 11.67
CA ALA A 119 0.92 -1.01 12.44
C ALA A 119 0.65 -0.94 13.95
N ALA A 120 -0.06 0.08 14.43
CA ALA A 120 -0.46 0.21 15.82
C ALA A 120 -1.39 -0.93 16.27
N THR A 121 -2.37 -1.31 15.42
CA THR A 121 -3.32 -2.40 15.73
C THR A 121 -2.62 -3.76 15.82
N LEU A 122 -1.64 -4.03 14.95
CA LEU A 122 -0.89 -5.30 14.93
C LEU A 122 0.32 -5.29 15.87
N GLY A 123 0.70 -4.15 16.43
CA GLY A 123 1.91 -4.02 17.25
C GLY A 123 3.19 -4.29 16.46
N ILE A 124 3.26 -3.86 15.20
CA ILE A 124 4.42 -4.03 14.30
C ILE A 124 5.00 -2.68 13.90
N GLN A 125 6.17 -2.69 13.27
CA GLN A 125 6.78 -1.50 12.68
C GLN A 125 6.81 -1.63 11.16
N LEU A 126 6.38 -0.56 10.49
CA LEU A 126 6.50 -0.40 9.04
C LEU A 126 7.53 0.70 8.75
N ASP A 127 8.45 0.41 7.85
CA ASP A 127 9.49 1.37 7.48
C ASP A 127 8.96 2.40 6.48
N ARG A 128 8.19 1.94 5.48
CA ARG A 128 7.70 2.77 4.38
C ARG A 128 6.33 2.31 3.89
N TYR A 129 5.69 3.16 3.10
CA TYR A 129 4.49 2.78 2.35
C TYR A 129 4.64 3.11 0.86
N LEU A 130 3.86 2.39 0.04
CA LEU A 130 3.78 2.59 -1.39
C LEU A 130 2.34 2.31 -1.85
N ALA A 131 1.68 3.31 -2.40
CA ALA A 131 0.34 3.16 -2.93
C ALA A 131 0.25 3.74 -4.35
N ALA A 132 -0.49 3.08 -5.22
CA ALA A 132 -0.72 3.50 -6.58
C ALA A 132 -2.06 2.98 -7.10
N THR A 133 -2.57 3.60 -8.16
CA THR A 133 -3.71 3.06 -8.92
C THR A 133 -3.30 1.80 -9.68
N PRO A 134 -4.26 0.94 -10.11
CA PRO A 134 -3.97 -0.23 -10.94
C PRO A 134 -3.15 0.09 -12.18
N ALA A 135 -3.45 1.20 -12.85
CA ALA A 135 -2.73 1.63 -14.05
C ALA A 135 -1.26 1.96 -13.74
N VAL A 136 -1.00 2.68 -12.66
CA VAL A 136 0.37 3.04 -12.23
C VAL A 136 1.13 1.80 -11.74
N TRP A 137 0.49 0.88 -11.02
CA TRP A 137 1.08 -0.42 -10.67
C TRP A 137 1.45 -1.21 -11.92
N GLY A 138 0.53 -1.32 -12.89
CA GLY A 138 0.79 -1.98 -14.17
C GLY A 138 1.99 -1.39 -14.89
N GLN A 139 2.07 -0.06 -14.95
CA GLN A 139 3.19 0.65 -15.58
C GLN A 139 4.52 0.47 -14.82
N SER A 140 4.49 0.58 -13.49
CA SER A 140 5.71 0.47 -12.66
C SER A 140 6.31 -0.95 -12.69
N LEU A 141 5.47 -1.97 -12.78
CA LEU A 141 5.87 -3.38 -12.80
C LEU A 141 5.92 -4.01 -14.21
N SER A 142 5.74 -3.21 -15.26
CA SER A 142 5.70 -3.70 -16.65
C SER A 142 6.96 -4.46 -17.09
N GLY A 143 8.12 -4.19 -16.45
CA GLY A 143 9.38 -4.90 -16.70
C GLY A 143 9.43 -6.33 -16.16
N LEU A 144 8.45 -6.76 -15.35
CA LEU A 144 8.43 -8.11 -14.77
C LEU A 144 7.89 -9.19 -15.70
N GLY A 145 7.26 -8.80 -16.82
CA GLY A 145 6.61 -9.74 -17.73
C GLY A 145 5.28 -10.27 -17.19
N GLN A 146 4.89 -11.49 -17.61
CA GLN A 146 3.64 -12.11 -17.22
C GLN A 146 3.85 -13.15 -16.12
N ALA A 147 2.97 -13.16 -15.12
CA ALA A 147 2.94 -14.17 -14.07
C ALA A 147 1.89 -15.22 -14.35
N ARG A 148 2.24 -16.48 -14.09
CA ARG A 148 1.32 -17.61 -14.20
C ARG A 148 0.61 -17.86 -12.88
N VAL A 149 -0.70 -17.63 -12.83
CA VAL A 149 -1.54 -17.80 -11.64
C VAL A 149 -2.47 -18.99 -11.81
N ASN A 150 -2.47 -19.95 -10.88
CA ASN A 150 -3.46 -21.03 -10.86
C ASN A 150 -4.69 -20.56 -10.08
N LEU A 151 -5.77 -20.26 -10.80
CA LEU A 151 -7.03 -19.77 -10.24
C LEU A 151 -8.03 -20.90 -9.93
N SER A 152 -7.76 -22.15 -10.37
CA SER A 152 -8.69 -23.28 -10.16
C SER A 152 -9.06 -23.54 -8.70
N PRO A 153 -8.12 -23.50 -7.73
CA PRO A 153 -8.45 -23.74 -6.33
C PRO A 153 -9.08 -22.53 -5.63
N LEU A 154 -9.08 -21.35 -6.29
CA LEU A 154 -9.48 -20.07 -5.70
C LEU A 154 -10.84 -19.59 -6.19
N LEU A 155 -11.16 -19.91 -7.43
CA LEU A 155 -12.35 -19.46 -8.14
C LEU A 155 -13.07 -20.66 -8.76
N ASP A 156 -14.37 -20.73 -8.61
CA ASP A 156 -15.20 -21.66 -9.36
C ASP A 156 -15.31 -21.29 -10.85
N GLU A 157 -15.94 -22.12 -11.65
CA GLU A 157 -16.04 -21.90 -13.09
C GLU A 157 -16.89 -20.66 -13.42
N ALA A 158 -17.95 -20.41 -12.65
CA ALA A 158 -18.83 -19.27 -12.87
C ALA A 158 -18.11 -17.95 -12.57
N GLN A 159 -17.36 -17.90 -11.47
CA GLN A 159 -16.53 -16.78 -11.07
C GLN A 159 -15.43 -16.49 -12.09
N ARG A 160 -14.72 -17.52 -12.57
CA ARG A 160 -13.71 -17.35 -13.63
C ARG A 160 -14.30 -16.83 -14.92
N ARG A 161 -15.47 -17.33 -15.29
CA ARG A 161 -16.18 -16.88 -16.50
C ARG A 161 -16.63 -15.44 -16.37
N ALA A 162 -17.14 -15.04 -15.22
CA ALA A 162 -17.53 -13.65 -14.94
C ALA A 162 -16.35 -12.68 -15.02
N LEU A 163 -15.16 -13.12 -14.57
CA LEU A 163 -13.92 -12.34 -14.62
C LEU A 163 -13.20 -12.43 -15.98
N GLY A 164 -13.65 -13.27 -16.89
CA GLY A 164 -12.99 -13.49 -18.19
C GLY A 164 -11.61 -14.15 -18.07
N VAL A 165 -11.34 -14.90 -16.99
CA VAL A 165 -10.02 -15.51 -16.72
C VAL A 165 -10.05 -17.02 -16.88
N ALA A 166 -8.96 -17.61 -17.36
CA ALA A 166 -8.78 -19.04 -17.45
C ALA A 166 -8.47 -19.68 -16.08
N ALA A 167 -8.63 -21.00 -15.98
CA ALA A 167 -8.25 -21.75 -14.78
C ALA A 167 -6.78 -21.57 -14.39
N VAL A 168 -5.91 -21.45 -15.39
CA VAL A 168 -4.52 -21.01 -15.24
C VAL A 168 -4.37 -19.80 -16.13
N ALA A 169 -4.25 -18.63 -15.53
CA ALA A 169 -4.12 -17.36 -16.24
C ALA A 169 -2.64 -16.95 -16.33
N GLN A 170 -2.29 -16.31 -17.44
CA GLN A 170 -1.07 -15.55 -17.57
C GLN A 170 -1.45 -14.06 -17.48
N LEU A 171 -0.99 -13.38 -16.47
CA LEU A 171 -1.36 -12.00 -16.17
C LEU A 171 -0.13 -11.11 -16.26
N ASP A 172 -0.24 -10.03 -17.01
CA ASP A 172 0.72 -8.94 -16.87
C ASP A 172 0.43 -8.11 -15.60
N ALA A 173 1.28 -7.15 -15.31
CA ALA A 173 1.15 -6.36 -14.08
C ALA A 173 -0.12 -5.50 -14.06
N ALA A 174 -0.61 -5.03 -15.21
CA ALA A 174 -1.84 -4.24 -15.30
C ALA A 174 -3.08 -5.13 -15.11
N GLU A 175 -3.10 -6.30 -15.75
CA GLU A 175 -4.16 -7.30 -15.59
C GLU A 175 -4.26 -7.79 -14.15
N ALA A 176 -3.09 -8.05 -13.51
CA ALA A 176 -3.02 -8.42 -12.11
C ALA A 176 -3.55 -7.32 -11.19
N ALA A 177 -3.12 -6.07 -11.38
CA ALA A 177 -3.60 -4.95 -10.59
C ALA A 177 -5.10 -4.73 -10.74
N ASN A 178 -5.65 -4.90 -11.94
CA ASN A 178 -7.09 -4.86 -12.17
C ASN A 178 -7.83 -6.03 -11.51
N LEU A 179 -7.28 -7.25 -11.57
CA LEU A 179 -7.85 -8.42 -10.89
C LEU A 179 -7.90 -8.24 -9.37
N LEU A 180 -6.91 -7.56 -8.78
CA LEU A 180 -6.89 -7.25 -7.34
C LEU A 180 -8.04 -6.32 -6.92
N GLN A 181 -8.62 -5.55 -7.85
CA GLN A 181 -9.70 -4.58 -7.61
C GLN A 181 -11.07 -5.07 -8.08
N GLY A 182 -11.13 -5.77 -9.22
CA GLY A 182 -12.31 -5.89 -10.07
C GLY A 182 -13.19 -7.12 -9.81
N THR A 183 -13.07 -7.82 -8.68
CA THR A 183 -13.88 -9.02 -8.44
C THR A 183 -15.11 -8.72 -7.59
N ASP A 184 -16.22 -9.44 -7.82
CA ASP A 184 -17.39 -9.45 -6.94
C ASP A 184 -17.14 -10.26 -5.63
N LEU A 185 -15.97 -10.86 -5.49
CA LEU A 185 -15.58 -11.59 -4.30
C LEU A 185 -15.45 -10.66 -3.09
N THR A 186 -15.78 -11.17 -1.93
CA THR A 186 -15.65 -10.49 -0.64
C THR A 186 -14.96 -11.40 0.38
N GLY A 187 -14.45 -10.81 1.45
CA GLY A 187 -13.89 -11.54 2.58
C GLY A 187 -12.72 -12.47 2.23
N PRO A 188 -12.59 -13.63 2.91
CA PRO A 188 -11.45 -14.53 2.75
C PRO A 188 -11.20 -15.06 1.33
N PRO A 189 -12.22 -15.35 0.48
CA PRO A 189 -11.99 -15.72 -0.92
C PRO A 189 -11.21 -14.66 -1.70
N LEU A 190 -11.57 -13.39 -1.56
CA LEU A 190 -10.87 -12.28 -2.18
C LEU A 190 -9.42 -12.17 -1.64
N GLY A 191 -9.25 -12.28 -0.32
CA GLY A 191 -7.94 -12.27 0.31
C GLY A 191 -7.01 -13.35 -0.23
N ARG A 192 -7.49 -14.59 -0.35
CA ARG A 192 -6.72 -15.71 -0.94
C ARG A 192 -6.37 -15.48 -2.41
N LEU A 193 -7.31 -14.93 -3.19
CA LEU A 193 -7.03 -14.57 -4.58
C LEU A 193 -5.90 -13.53 -4.67
N ARG A 194 -5.98 -12.48 -3.86
CA ARG A 194 -4.95 -11.44 -3.78
C ARG A 194 -3.60 -12.03 -3.39
N ALA A 195 -3.54 -12.90 -2.38
CA ALA A 195 -2.30 -13.56 -1.95
C ALA A 195 -1.68 -14.39 -3.09
N ALA A 196 -2.47 -15.19 -3.80
CA ALA A 196 -1.99 -16.00 -4.92
C ALA A 196 -1.44 -15.15 -6.06
N VAL A 197 -2.07 -14.03 -6.40
CA VAL A 197 -1.60 -13.10 -7.44
C VAL A 197 -0.26 -12.48 -7.02
N TRP A 198 -0.16 -11.93 -5.82
CA TRP A 198 1.09 -11.35 -5.32
C TRP A 198 2.23 -12.36 -5.28
N GLN A 199 1.95 -13.58 -4.79
CA GLN A 199 2.94 -14.66 -4.73
C GLN A 199 3.43 -15.06 -6.14
N ALA A 200 2.51 -15.19 -7.10
CA ALA A 200 2.87 -15.58 -8.46
C ALA A 200 3.81 -14.56 -9.12
N PHE A 201 3.54 -13.26 -8.96
CA PHE A 201 4.44 -12.21 -9.47
C PHE A 201 5.80 -12.24 -8.79
N ALA A 202 5.84 -12.38 -7.48
CA ALA A 202 7.09 -12.45 -6.73
C ALA A 202 7.92 -13.70 -7.11
N LEU A 203 7.27 -14.86 -7.30
CA LEU A 203 7.93 -16.11 -7.68
C LEU A 203 8.51 -16.07 -9.10
N GLN A 204 7.72 -15.59 -10.06
CA GLN A 204 8.11 -15.67 -11.48
C GLN A 204 9.25 -14.74 -11.82
N SER A 205 9.34 -13.62 -11.13
CA SER A 205 10.25 -12.53 -11.45
C SER A 205 11.48 -12.49 -10.55
N GLN A 206 11.75 -13.54 -9.75
CA GLN A 206 12.81 -13.50 -8.74
C GLN A 206 14.14 -12.96 -9.25
N GLY A 207 14.62 -13.40 -10.43
CA GLY A 207 15.88 -12.92 -11.00
C GLY A 207 15.81 -11.48 -11.53
N GLY A 208 14.62 -10.95 -11.84
CA GLY A 208 14.43 -9.61 -12.40
C GLY A 208 13.93 -8.56 -11.42
N LEU A 209 13.41 -8.98 -10.23
CA LEU A 209 12.82 -8.06 -9.26
C LEU A 209 13.79 -6.97 -8.82
N ALA A 210 15.05 -7.32 -8.57
CA ALA A 210 16.08 -6.42 -8.06
C ALA A 210 16.33 -5.21 -8.96
N GLU A 211 16.20 -5.38 -10.26
CA GLU A 211 16.39 -4.32 -11.25
C GLU A 211 15.05 -3.69 -11.67
N ALA A 212 14.08 -4.51 -12.05
CA ALA A 212 12.84 -4.04 -12.65
C ALA A 212 11.96 -3.24 -11.66
N VAL A 213 11.87 -3.65 -10.39
CA VAL A 213 11.02 -2.98 -9.40
C VAL A 213 11.54 -1.58 -9.07
N PRO A 214 12.80 -1.36 -8.64
CA PRO A 214 13.28 -0.01 -8.35
C PRO A 214 13.27 0.92 -9.57
N GLN A 215 13.59 0.40 -10.77
CA GLN A 215 13.53 1.20 -11.99
C GLN A 215 12.11 1.61 -12.35
N GLY A 216 11.17 0.69 -12.26
CA GLY A 216 9.75 0.95 -12.51
C GLY A 216 9.18 1.99 -11.55
N LEU A 217 9.46 1.85 -10.25
CA LEU A 217 9.04 2.81 -9.25
C LEU A 217 9.65 4.20 -9.46
N ARG A 218 10.93 4.28 -9.85
CA ARG A 218 11.55 5.57 -10.21
C ARG A 218 10.87 6.24 -11.41
N ARG A 219 10.52 5.46 -12.44
CA ARG A 219 9.83 6.00 -13.64
C ARG A 219 8.46 6.57 -13.32
N CYS A 220 7.74 5.96 -12.40
CA CYS A 220 6.38 6.35 -12.01
C CYS A 220 6.34 7.21 -10.74
N SER A 221 7.48 7.72 -10.25
CA SER A 221 7.57 8.39 -8.95
C SER A 221 6.63 9.58 -8.77
N GLY A 222 6.26 10.27 -9.84
CA GLY A 222 5.31 11.39 -9.80
C GLY A 222 3.86 10.95 -9.56
N ASP A 223 3.51 9.70 -9.86
CA ASP A 223 2.16 9.14 -9.77
C ASP A 223 1.98 8.18 -8.60
N LEU A 224 3.05 7.97 -7.82
CA LEU A 224 3.03 7.13 -6.62
C LEU A 224 2.75 7.97 -5.37
N LEU A 225 1.93 7.43 -4.47
CA LEU A 225 1.81 7.92 -3.11
C LEU A 225 2.76 7.10 -2.22
N THR A 226 3.90 7.67 -1.88
CA THR A 226 4.95 6.95 -1.15
C THR A 226 5.82 7.90 -0.34
N ASP A 227 6.42 7.39 0.71
CA ASP A 227 7.51 8.02 1.46
C ASP A 227 8.88 7.38 1.15
N LEU A 228 8.94 6.46 0.17
CA LEU A 228 10.21 5.89 -0.32
C LEU A 228 11.10 6.97 -0.91
N THR A 229 12.32 7.04 -0.43
CA THR A 229 13.38 7.90 -0.98
C THR A 229 14.17 7.17 -2.07
N ALA A 230 15.04 7.90 -2.76
CA ALA A 230 15.97 7.29 -3.73
C ALA A 230 16.90 6.25 -3.06
N LEU A 231 17.31 6.48 -1.82
CA LEU A 231 18.13 5.55 -1.04
C LEU A 231 17.34 4.29 -0.67
N ASP A 232 16.06 4.44 -0.30
CA ASP A 232 15.19 3.30 -0.01
C ASP A 232 14.98 2.42 -1.26
N LEU A 233 14.91 3.01 -2.45
CA LEU A 233 14.82 2.26 -3.71
C LEU A 233 16.12 1.52 -4.05
N GLU A 234 17.28 2.06 -3.70
CA GLU A 234 18.55 1.36 -3.84
C GLU A 234 18.67 0.20 -2.84
N GLU A 235 18.24 0.43 -1.60
CA GLU A 235 18.18 -0.62 -0.58
C GLU A 235 17.21 -1.73 -0.98
N LEU A 236 16.02 -1.38 -1.49
CA LEU A 236 15.05 -2.34 -2.01
C LEU A 236 15.67 -3.22 -3.11
N GLY A 237 16.38 -2.62 -4.07
CA GLY A 237 17.08 -3.37 -5.13
C GLY A 237 18.12 -4.32 -4.54
N ARG A 238 18.91 -3.86 -3.57
CA ARG A 238 19.93 -4.66 -2.90
C ARG A 238 19.36 -5.86 -2.14
N VAL A 239 18.30 -5.62 -1.35
CA VAL A 239 17.62 -6.70 -0.60
C VAL A 239 16.99 -7.71 -1.54
N LEU A 240 16.33 -7.27 -2.62
CA LEU A 240 15.78 -8.16 -3.63
C LEU A 240 16.86 -9.00 -4.33
N ALA A 241 18.03 -8.44 -4.61
CA ALA A 241 19.18 -9.19 -5.16
C ALA A 241 19.67 -10.26 -4.16
N GLN A 242 19.82 -9.91 -2.89
CA GLN A 242 20.23 -10.86 -1.84
C GLN A 242 19.22 -12.01 -1.70
N LEU A 243 17.92 -11.72 -1.77
CA LEU A 243 16.88 -12.75 -1.73
C LEU A 243 16.91 -13.68 -2.95
N ALA A 244 17.20 -13.12 -4.14
CA ALA A 244 17.38 -13.91 -5.35
C ALA A 244 18.61 -14.80 -5.27
N ASP A 245 19.76 -14.28 -4.82
CA ASP A 245 21.00 -15.02 -4.63
C ASP A 245 20.85 -16.17 -3.61
N ALA A 246 20.07 -15.92 -2.56
CA ALA A 246 19.72 -16.92 -1.55
C ALA A 246 18.67 -17.92 -2.03
N SER A 247 18.13 -17.78 -3.24
CA SER A 247 16.99 -18.58 -3.76
C SER A 247 15.79 -18.58 -2.81
N CYS A 248 15.54 -17.47 -2.13
CA CYS A 248 14.48 -17.34 -1.15
C CYS A 248 13.12 -17.29 -1.85
N SER A 249 12.28 -18.30 -1.61
CA SER A 249 10.93 -18.36 -2.19
C SER A 249 9.98 -17.39 -1.50
N PRO A 250 9.33 -16.48 -2.24
CA PRO A 250 8.27 -15.63 -1.72
C PRO A 250 7.11 -16.46 -1.17
N GLN A 251 6.57 -16.04 -0.03
CA GLN A 251 5.38 -16.63 0.56
C GLN A 251 4.35 -15.53 0.77
N ALA A 252 3.11 -15.80 0.35
CA ALA A 252 2.00 -14.88 0.53
C ALA A 252 0.87 -15.55 1.30
N ASP A 253 0.47 -14.91 2.38
CA ASP A 253 -0.57 -15.37 3.28
C ASP A 253 -1.67 -14.30 3.42
N LEU A 254 -2.85 -14.72 3.85
CA LEU A 254 -3.89 -13.82 4.32
C LEU A 254 -3.69 -13.59 5.81
N LEU A 255 -3.78 -12.33 6.25
CA LEU A 255 -3.76 -12.01 7.68
C LEU A 255 -4.87 -12.80 8.40
N PRO A 256 -4.59 -13.52 9.50
CA PRO A 256 -5.59 -14.26 10.24
C PRO A 256 -6.72 -13.36 10.74
N GLY A 257 -7.96 -13.84 10.62
CA GLY A 257 -9.13 -13.07 11.04
C GLY A 257 -10.42 -13.71 10.54
N ARG A 258 -11.52 -13.18 11.02
CA ARG A 258 -12.87 -13.65 10.74
C ARG A 258 -13.67 -12.61 9.96
N TRP A 259 -14.32 -13.07 8.90
CA TRP A 259 -15.28 -12.26 8.16
C TRP A 259 -16.64 -12.27 8.86
N ASP A 260 -17.16 -11.10 9.20
CA ASP A 260 -18.54 -10.92 9.66
C ASP A 260 -19.42 -10.48 8.48
N GLU A 261 -20.23 -11.41 7.97
CA GLU A 261 -21.14 -11.14 6.85
C GLU A 261 -22.18 -10.07 7.15
N ARG A 262 -22.59 -9.93 8.42
CA ARG A 262 -23.61 -8.97 8.83
C ARG A 262 -23.13 -7.53 8.76
N THR A 263 -21.88 -7.30 9.13
CA THR A 263 -21.28 -5.95 9.16
C THR A 263 -20.39 -5.70 7.94
N ALA A 264 -20.12 -6.72 7.13
CA ALA A 264 -19.14 -6.72 6.05
C ALA A 264 -17.76 -6.24 6.54
N ARG A 265 -17.34 -6.68 7.73
CA ARG A 265 -16.07 -6.33 8.36
C ARG A 265 -15.19 -7.56 8.56
N TYR A 266 -13.89 -7.33 8.53
CA TYR A 266 -12.88 -8.33 8.82
C TYR A 266 -12.30 -8.07 10.22
N GLU A 267 -12.66 -8.91 11.17
CA GLU A 267 -12.22 -8.83 12.55
C GLU A 267 -10.94 -9.65 12.74
N LEU A 268 -9.91 -9.04 13.31
CA LEU A 268 -8.66 -9.73 13.61
C LEU A 268 -8.87 -10.72 14.75
N GLU A 269 -8.36 -11.93 14.60
CA GLU A 269 -8.31 -12.94 15.64
C GLU A 269 -7.06 -12.74 16.53
N GLU A 270 -7.04 -13.38 17.69
CA GLU A 270 -5.94 -13.23 18.66
C GLU A 270 -4.59 -13.69 18.08
N ASP A 271 -4.60 -14.68 17.21
CA ASP A 271 -3.43 -15.16 16.50
C ASP A 271 -2.90 -14.22 15.43
N ALA A 272 -3.72 -13.28 14.92
CA ALA A 272 -3.30 -12.29 13.94
C ALA A 272 -2.14 -11.41 14.44
N LEU A 273 -2.18 -11.01 15.70
CA LEU A 273 -1.12 -10.21 16.31
C LEU A 273 0.16 -11.03 16.43
N THR A 274 0.06 -12.23 16.96
CA THR A 274 1.19 -13.15 17.09
C THR A 274 1.80 -13.49 15.73
N PHE A 275 0.96 -13.75 14.73
CA PHE A 275 1.38 -14.01 13.36
C PHE A 275 2.12 -12.80 12.75
N ALA A 276 1.52 -11.61 12.87
CA ALA A 276 2.13 -10.39 12.32
C ALA A 276 3.45 -10.04 13.02
N GLN A 277 3.50 -10.12 14.35
CA GLN A 277 4.72 -9.82 15.12
C GLN A 277 5.85 -10.83 14.86
N ALA A 278 5.53 -12.09 14.61
CA ALA A 278 6.51 -13.09 14.22
C ALA A 278 7.15 -12.78 12.85
N LEU A 279 6.37 -12.24 11.91
CA LEU A 279 6.85 -11.88 10.58
C LEU A 279 7.48 -10.49 10.52
N PHE A 280 6.99 -9.53 11.32
CA PHE A 280 7.42 -8.13 11.36
C PHE A 280 7.93 -7.76 12.77
N PRO A 281 9.04 -8.32 13.24
CA PRO A 281 9.52 -8.08 14.59
C PRO A 281 9.86 -6.61 14.78
N LEU A 282 9.50 -6.08 15.94
CA LEU A 282 9.96 -4.76 16.38
C LEU A 282 11.49 -4.75 16.43
N ALA A 283 12.10 -3.64 16.01
CA ALA A 283 13.54 -3.46 16.24
C ALA A 283 13.83 -3.61 17.74
N PRO A 284 14.91 -4.32 18.15
CA PRO A 284 15.31 -4.33 19.54
C PRO A 284 15.48 -2.88 19.98
N GLN A 285 14.77 -2.47 21.04
CA GLN A 285 15.09 -1.23 21.71
C GLN A 285 16.52 -1.41 22.24
N GLU A 286 17.46 -0.61 21.72
CA GLU A 286 18.76 -0.50 22.35
C GLU A 286 18.50 -0.09 23.80
N ALA A 287 18.81 -1.02 24.71
CA ALA A 287 18.78 -0.73 26.13
C ALA A 287 19.73 0.46 26.32
N GLY A 288 19.15 1.65 26.57
CA GLY A 288 19.92 2.85 26.81
C GLY A 288 20.91 2.56 27.94
N THR A 289 22.18 2.47 27.56
CA THR A 289 23.27 2.56 28.51
C THR A 289 23.23 3.97 29.08
N GLY A 290 22.54 4.09 30.22
CA GLY A 290 22.56 5.29 31.07
C GLY A 290 23.93 5.58 31.69
#